data_fc0f0cca9bc6b1d0eef4abaa3b272034
#
_entry.id   fc0f0cca9bc6b1d0eef4abaa3b272034
#
_cell.length_a   1.000
_cell.length_b   1.000
_cell.length_c   1.000
_cell.angle_alpha   90.00
_cell.angle_beta   90.00
_cell.angle_gamma   90.00
#
_symmetry.space_group_name_H-M   'P 1'
#
loop_
_entity.id
_entity.type
_entity.pdbx_description
1 polymer ?
#
loop_
_entity_poly.entity_id
_entity_poly.type
_entity_poly.pdbx_seq_one_letter_code
_entity_poly.pdbx_strand_id
1 'polypeptide(L)'
;MISSVLPTYSRAPLNFVKGEGSWLIEADGRRFLDFGTGIAVNALGHAHPALVKRLSDQAQMLWHVSNLYNIPQQQELADKLVELTFADTVFFTNS
;
A
#
# COMPACT_ATOMS: atom_id res chain seq x y z
N MET A 1 -30.19 -14.11 0.41
CA MET A 1 -29.92 -12.74 -0.11
C MET A 1 -28.46 -12.67 -0.51
N ILE A 2 -28.17 -12.10 -1.64
CA ILE A 2 -26.77 -11.91 -2.07
C ILE A 2 -26.14 -10.74 -1.31
N SER A 3 -24.85 -10.86 -0.98
CA SER A 3 -24.09 -9.78 -0.35
C SER A 3 -24.03 -8.55 -1.24
N SER A 4 -24.03 -7.34 -0.65
CA SER A 4 -23.80 -6.09 -1.38
C SER A 4 -22.40 -6.03 -1.98
N VAL A 5 -21.42 -6.74 -1.42
CA VAL A 5 -20.13 -6.99 -2.07
C VAL A 5 -20.26 -8.27 -2.87
N LEU A 6 -20.04 -8.17 -4.18
CA LEU A 6 -20.15 -9.32 -5.07
C LEU A 6 -19.24 -10.46 -4.59
N PRO A 7 -19.75 -11.68 -4.37
CA PRO A 7 -18.98 -12.78 -3.80
C PRO A 7 -18.06 -13.44 -4.84
N THR A 8 -17.05 -12.72 -5.30
CA THR A 8 -16.07 -13.18 -6.30
C THR A 8 -14.92 -13.99 -5.70
N TYR A 9 -14.78 -13.97 -4.37
CA TYR A 9 -13.71 -14.67 -3.65
C TYR A 9 -14.27 -15.49 -2.49
N SER A 10 -13.61 -16.60 -2.18
CA SER A 10 -13.85 -17.37 -0.96
C SER A 10 -13.00 -16.78 0.18
N ARG A 11 -13.52 -15.77 0.86
CA ARG A 11 -12.79 -15.09 1.92
C ARG A 11 -12.84 -15.85 3.22
N ALA A 12 -11.72 -15.83 3.99
CA ALA A 12 -11.72 -16.29 5.36
C ALA A 12 -12.68 -15.42 6.21
N PRO A 13 -13.38 -15.99 7.19
CA PRO A 13 -14.35 -15.25 8.02
C PRO A 13 -13.64 -14.43 9.10
N LEU A 14 -12.76 -13.53 8.69
CA LEU A 14 -11.97 -12.66 9.56
C LEU A 14 -12.14 -11.22 9.12
N ASN A 15 -12.31 -10.32 10.09
CA ASN A 15 -12.49 -8.89 9.86
C ASN A 15 -11.36 -8.13 10.54
N PHE A 16 -10.28 -7.95 9.85
CA PHE A 16 -9.14 -7.19 10.37
C PHE A 16 -9.45 -5.69 10.38
N VAL A 17 -9.29 -5.07 11.54
CA VAL A 17 -9.57 -3.65 11.76
C VAL A 17 -8.32 -2.83 12.00
N LYS A 18 -7.18 -3.48 12.31
CA LYS A 18 -5.91 -2.82 12.57
C LYS A 18 -4.75 -3.70 12.14
N GLY A 19 -3.66 -3.06 11.73
CA GLY A 19 -2.37 -3.69 11.52
C GLY A 19 -1.28 -2.93 12.24
N GLU A 20 -0.30 -3.67 12.78
CA GLU A 20 0.85 -3.09 13.48
C GLU A 20 2.07 -3.98 13.27
N GLY A 21 3.04 -3.48 12.52
CA GLY A 21 4.21 -4.27 12.14
C GLY A 21 3.79 -5.52 11.38
N SER A 22 4.16 -6.69 11.88
CA SER A 22 3.82 -7.98 11.28
C SER A 22 2.50 -8.56 11.78
N TRP A 23 1.71 -7.80 12.52
CA TRP A 23 0.49 -8.28 13.15
C TRP A 23 -0.76 -7.66 12.56
N LEU A 24 -1.77 -8.50 12.35
CA LEU A 24 -3.14 -8.10 12.05
C LEU A 24 -4.02 -8.34 13.27
N ILE A 25 -4.92 -7.41 13.52
CA ILE A 25 -5.82 -7.45 14.68
C ILE A 25 -7.24 -7.52 14.17
N GLU A 26 -7.91 -8.62 14.53
CA GLU A 26 -9.30 -8.88 14.20
C GLU A 26 -10.23 -8.02 15.05
N ALA A 27 -11.46 -7.79 14.59
CA ALA A 27 -12.44 -6.96 15.29
C ALA A 27 -12.75 -7.44 16.72
N ASP A 28 -12.61 -8.72 17.00
CA ASP A 28 -12.76 -9.30 18.33
C ASP A 28 -11.50 -9.21 19.22
N GLY A 29 -10.44 -8.61 18.71
CA GLY A 29 -9.17 -8.39 19.41
C GLY A 29 -8.12 -9.48 19.24
N ARG A 30 -8.43 -10.59 18.56
CA ARG A 30 -7.43 -11.63 18.30
C ARG A 30 -6.32 -11.10 17.38
N ARG A 31 -5.11 -11.52 17.64
CA ARG A 31 -3.93 -11.13 16.87
C ARG A 31 -3.47 -12.28 15.98
N PHE A 32 -3.14 -11.97 14.75
CA PHE A 32 -2.64 -12.92 13.77
C PHE A 32 -1.30 -12.44 13.21
N LEU A 33 -0.33 -13.33 13.13
CA LEU A 33 0.93 -13.04 12.46
C LEU A 33 0.69 -13.05 10.94
N ASP A 34 0.99 -11.92 10.29
CA ASP A 34 0.70 -11.73 8.87
C ASP A 34 1.87 -12.18 7.98
N PHE A 35 1.77 -13.38 7.42
CA PHE A 35 2.67 -13.85 6.38
C PHE A 35 2.19 -13.54 4.95
N GLY A 36 0.93 -13.11 4.81
CA GLY A 36 0.35 -12.77 3.51
C GLY A 36 0.78 -11.42 3.00
N THR A 37 0.92 -10.45 3.91
CA THR A 37 1.35 -9.06 3.64
C THR A 37 0.58 -8.37 2.51
N GLY A 38 -0.71 -8.69 2.36
CA GLY A 38 -1.51 -8.19 1.23
C GLY A 38 -1.03 -8.70 -0.12
N ILE A 39 -0.48 -9.94 -0.16
CA ILE A 39 0.19 -10.55 -1.30
C ILE A 39 1.44 -9.75 -1.67
N ALA A 40 2.39 -9.73 -0.72
CA ALA A 40 3.70 -9.08 -0.83
C ALA A 40 3.65 -7.55 -1.08
N VAL A 41 2.60 -6.87 -0.61
CA VAL A 41 2.45 -5.42 -0.74
C VAL A 41 3.06 -4.70 0.46
N ASN A 42 2.83 -5.20 1.69
CA ASN A 42 3.23 -4.54 2.93
C ASN A 42 4.65 -4.96 3.37
N ALA A 43 5.64 -4.73 2.52
CA ALA A 43 7.02 -5.17 2.76
C ALA A 43 7.63 -4.60 4.05
N LEU A 44 7.22 -3.41 4.47
CA LEU A 44 7.68 -2.75 5.70
C LEU A 44 6.74 -2.98 6.89
N GLY A 45 5.78 -3.90 6.76
CA GLY A 45 4.76 -4.13 7.77
C GLY A 45 3.61 -3.14 7.70
N HIS A 46 2.67 -3.30 8.63
CA HIS A 46 1.49 -2.46 8.74
C HIS A 46 1.80 -1.18 9.51
N ALA A 47 1.29 -0.06 9.03
CA ALA A 47 1.37 1.24 9.69
C ALA A 47 2.81 1.64 10.09
N HIS A 48 3.78 1.42 9.19
CA HIS A 48 5.16 1.82 9.43
C HIS A 48 5.22 3.33 9.73
N PRO A 49 5.82 3.75 10.85
CA PRO A 49 5.74 5.15 11.30
C PRO A 49 6.23 6.18 10.27
N ALA A 50 7.32 5.87 9.56
CA ALA A 50 7.86 6.77 8.54
C ALA A 50 6.91 6.91 7.34
N LEU A 51 6.25 5.81 6.92
CA LEU A 51 5.27 5.83 5.83
C LEU A 51 3.99 6.55 6.24
N VAL A 52 3.51 6.32 7.47
CA VAL A 52 2.33 7.03 8.01
C VAL A 52 2.57 8.53 8.03
N LYS A 53 3.73 8.96 8.53
CA LYS A 53 4.10 10.38 8.54
C LYS A 53 4.15 10.95 7.13
N ARG A 54 4.83 10.29 6.21
CA ARG A 54 4.98 10.76 4.82
C ARG A 54 3.63 10.87 4.12
N LEU A 55 2.77 9.87 4.30
CA LEU A 55 1.41 9.87 3.73
C LEU A 55 0.58 11.01 4.31
N SER A 56 0.62 11.21 5.63
CA SER A 56 -0.13 12.28 6.30
C SER A 56 0.33 13.66 5.84
N ASP A 57 1.63 13.87 5.72
CA ASP A 57 2.19 15.14 5.23
C ASP A 57 1.75 15.40 3.78
N GLN A 58 1.87 14.42 2.92
CA GLN A 58 1.48 14.56 1.51
C GLN A 58 -0.03 14.73 1.32
N ALA A 59 -0.83 14.08 2.17
CA ALA A 59 -2.29 14.20 2.11
C ALA A 59 -2.77 15.64 2.34
N GLN A 60 -2.00 16.46 3.03
CA GLN A 60 -2.31 17.88 3.26
C GLN A 60 -1.84 18.81 2.13
N MET A 61 -1.10 18.29 1.17
CA MET A 61 -0.49 19.09 0.10
C MET A 61 -1.17 18.87 -1.26
N LEU A 62 -0.98 17.68 -1.83
CA LEU A 62 -1.43 17.40 -3.19
C LEU A 62 -1.65 15.90 -3.37
N TRP A 63 -2.80 15.53 -3.90
CA TRP A 63 -3.19 14.12 -4.08
C TRP A 63 -2.98 13.62 -5.50
N HIS A 64 -3.38 14.42 -6.49
CA HIS A 64 -3.38 13.99 -7.87
C HIS A 64 -3.43 15.18 -8.83
N VAL A 65 -2.64 15.10 -9.91
CA VAL A 65 -2.62 16.13 -10.96
C VAL A 65 -2.66 15.54 -12.38
N SER A 66 -2.74 14.23 -12.53
CA SER A 66 -2.67 13.55 -13.83
C SER A 66 -1.26 13.61 -14.46
N ASN A 67 -1.06 12.81 -15.50
CA ASN A 67 0.17 12.81 -16.32
C ASN A 67 0.30 14.02 -17.25
N LEU A 68 -0.61 14.99 -17.15
CA LEU A 68 -0.50 16.25 -17.88
C LEU A 68 0.60 17.16 -17.32
N TYR A 69 1.04 16.90 -16.11
CA TYR A 69 2.02 17.73 -15.41
C TYR A 69 3.19 16.90 -14.91
N ASN A 70 4.30 17.56 -14.67
CA ASN A 70 5.45 16.90 -14.02
C ASN A 70 5.15 16.68 -12.54
N ILE A 71 5.56 15.49 -12.06
CA ILE A 71 5.41 15.09 -10.66
C ILE A 71 6.83 14.86 -10.10
N PRO A 72 7.37 15.79 -9.31
CA PRO A 72 8.75 15.68 -8.82
C PRO A 72 9.07 14.37 -8.10
N GLN A 73 8.16 13.89 -7.26
CA GLN A 73 8.34 12.64 -6.53
C GLN A 73 8.40 11.41 -7.46
N GLN A 74 7.67 11.46 -8.57
CA GLN A 74 7.73 10.42 -9.59
C GLN A 74 9.12 10.37 -10.24
N GLN A 75 9.65 11.54 -10.58
CA GLN A 75 11.00 11.64 -11.15
C GLN A 75 12.06 11.14 -10.16
N GLU A 76 11.99 11.58 -8.92
CA GLU A 76 12.92 11.15 -7.86
C GLU A 76 12.92 9.62 -7.68
N LEU A 77 11.72 9.01 -7.66
CA LEU A 77 11.60 7.55 -7.55
C LEU A 77 12.16 6.85 -8.79
N ALA A 78 11.87 7.36 -9.99
CA ALA A 78 12.40 6.80 -11.24
C ALA A 78 13.93 6.85 -11.27
N ASP A 79 14.51 7.98 -10.91
CA ASP A 79 15.98 8.16 -10.85
C ASP A 79 16.59 7.15 -9.85
N LYS A 80 15.96 6.95 -8.71
CA LYS A 80 16.43 5.98 -7.71
C LYS A 80 16.35 4.54 -8.20
N LEU A 81 15.29 4.18 -8.91
CA LEU A 81 15.16 2.84 -9.50
C LEU A 81 16.18 2.59 -10.59
N VAL A 82 16.46 3.58 -11.44
CA VAL A 82 17.52 3.49 -12.47
C VAL A 82 18.90 3.36 -11.82
N GLU A 83 19.18 4.12 -10.78
CA GLU A 83 20.45 4.04 -10.04
C GLU A 83 20.69 2.65 -9.43
N LEU A 84 19.64 2.03 -8.89
CA LEU A 84 19.75 0.79 -8.10
C LEU A 84 19.49 -0.50 -8.87
N THR A 85 19.06 -0.41 -10.12
CA THR A 85 18.70 -1.59 -10.93
C THR A 85 19.33 -1.55 -12.31
N PHE A 86 19.00 -2.54 -13.13
CA PHE A 86 19.45 -2.59 -14.54
C PHE A 86 18.64 -1.69 -15.48
N ALA A 87 17.59 -1.04 -14.97
CA ALA A 87 16.68 -0.25 -15.79
C ALA A 87 17.34 1.04 -16.31
N ASP A 88 17.11 1.38 -17.57
CA ASP A 88 17.51 2.66 -18.16
C ASP A 88 16.38 3.70 -18.06
N THR A 89 15.15 3.23 -17.93
CA THR A 89 13.96 4.07 -17.83
C THR A 89 12.86 3.34 -17.06
N VAL A 90 11.88 4.09 -16.54
CA VAL A 90 10.81 3.56 -15.71
C VAL A 90 9.47 4.07 -16.20
N PHE A 91 8.49 3.18 -16.29
CA PHE A 91 7.10 3.53 -16.55
C PHE A 91 6.24 3.11 -15.36
N PHE A 92 5.49 4.07 -14.79
CA PHE A 92 4.59 3.81 -13.66
C PHE A 92 3.17 3.59 -14.16
N THR A 93 2.53 2.56 -13.62
CA THR A 93 1.15 2.20 -13.92
C THR A 93 0.48 1.64 -12.67
N ASN A 94 -0.84 1.66 -12.63
CA ASN A 94 -1.62 1.08 -11.55
C ASN A 94 -2.17 -0.31 -11.87
N SER A 95 -1.86 -0.82 -13.03
CA SER A 95 -2.26 -2.18 -13.45
C SER A 95 -1.48 -2.64 -14.68
#